data_ed23fc6a8ab1ef103abdbce72389c681
#
_entry.id   ed23fc6a8ab1ef103abdbce72389c681
#
_cell.length_a   1.000
_cell.length_b   1.000
_cell.length_c   1.000
_cell.angle_alpha   90.00
_cell.angle_beta   90.00
_cell.angle_gamma   90.00
#
_symmetry.space_group_name_H-M   'P 1'
#
loop_
_entity.id
_entity.type
_entity.pdbx_description
1 polymer ?
#
loop_
_entity_poly.entity_id
_entity_poly.type
_entity_poly.pdbx_seq_one_letter_code
_entity_poly.pdbx_strand_id
1 'polypeptide(L)'
;MNKKLLKYWKNCLLDAEWSNSMFYKEPRVTLAFEDRMPESIPEEDIELLFPDGREDGKKCKVRIAPCVLLPEYENGKPIGKTFSEYPFFITAALGPDGSLHLPENPMDRVPMFVRKFLSPNAKDDRTLASLDEVDSLLSAFKTDVSTREEYWEACETLFRKATGMTFAEMNYPDQPEMVITKAPVTGMAQNILRLYDKLLECKEDLPLLECLTRCECEPLLPLPARREIYANKRHLAQMSSDFPLSVSQRETLAMYTHPRGSRIFAVNGPPGTGKTTFLQTVIANRLVHSVLTDGEPELIVASSVNNQAITNILKDFEMEAAETDAAEVGLAARWLPELDTLGLYLSGKEELTERYAMMLNT
;
A
#
# COMPACT_ATOMS: atom_id res chain seq x y z
N MET A 1 12.66 -2.85 -19.29
CA MET A 1 12.07 -2.47 -17.98
C MET A 1 12.99 -1.48 -17.21
N ASN A 2 12.47 -0.38 -16.71
CA ASN A 2 13.24 0.63 -15.95
C ASN A 2 13.32 0.27 -14.47
N LYS A 3 14.37 -0.48 -14.08
CA LYS A 3 14.59 -0.91 -12.68
C LYS A 3 14.78 0.25 -11.69
N LYS A 4 15.31 1.41 -12.15
CA LYS A 4 15.45 2.60 -11.28
C LYS A 4 14.09 3.15 -10.86
N LEU A 5 13.13 3.20 -11.80
CA LEU A 5 11.78 3.67 -11.52
C LEU A 5 11.02 2.69 -10.60
N LEU A 6 11.18 1.38 -10.79
CA LEU A 6 10.60 0.37 -9.89
C LEU A 6 11.16 0.50 -8.46
N LYS A 7 12.46 0.72 -8.32
CA LYS A 7 13.09 0.96 -7.02
C LYS A 7 12.56 2.24 -6.37
N TYR A 8 12.38 3.30 -7.16
CA TYR A 8 11.78 4.55 -6.68
C TYR A 8 10.34 4.32 -6.16
N TRP A 9 9.49 3.65 -6.94
CA TRP A 9 8.13 3.34 -6.50
C TRP A 9 8.08 2.47 -5.24
N LYS A 10 8.97 1.46 -5.16
CA LYS A 10 9.12 0.66 -3.94
C LYS A 10 9.47 1.53 -2.73
N ASN A 11 10.43 2.44 -2.89
CA ASN A 11 10.82 3.34 -1.80
C ASN A 11 9.71 4.29 -1.40
N CYS A 12 8.96 4.86 -2.36
CA CYS A 12 7.78 5.68 -2.06
C CYS A 12 6.72 4.92 -1.26
N LEU A 13 6.51 3.64 -1.58
CA LEU A 13 5.57 2.81 -0.85
C LEU A 13 6.07 2.50 0.57
N LEU A 14 7.35 2.20 0.74
CA LEU A 14 7.99 2.05 2.04
C LEU A 14 7.85 3.33 2.88
N ASP A 15 8.09 4.49 2.28
CA ASP A 15 7.95 5.77 2.96
C ASP A 15 6.50 6.03 3.41
N ALA A 16 5.53 5.68 2.59
CA ALA A 16 4.11 5.80 2.95
C ALA A 16 3.73 4.88 4.12
N GLU A 17 4.22 3.64 4.13
CA GLU A 17 4.02 2.70 5.25
C GLU A 17 4.69 3.19 6.53
N TRP A 18 5.91 3.73 6.43
CA TRP A 18 6.68 4.20 7.58
C TRP A 18 6.25 5.57 8.10
N SER A 19 5.58 6.37 7.29
CA SER A 19 4.98 7.64 7.70
C SER A 19 3.70 7.45 8.51
N ASN A 20 3.02 6.31 8.34
CA ASN A 20 1.86 5.98 9.15
C ASN A 20 2.29 5.50 10.53
N SER A 21 1.92 6.26 11.55
CA SER A 21 2.24 6.04 12.98
C SER A 21 1.58 4.80 13.58
N MET A 22 1.56 3.67 12.86
CA MET A 22 1.00 2.39 13.35
C MET A 22 1.73 1.87 14.59
N PHE A 23 3.01 2.26 14.77
CA PHE A 23 3.81 1.89 15.95
C PHE A 23 3.22 2.33 17.28
N TYR A 24 2.36 3.34 17.31
CA TYR A 24 1.73 3.81 18.56
C TYR A 24 0.57 2.94 19.04
N LYS A 25 0.07 2.05 18.20
CA LYS A 25 -1.04 1.13 18.53
C LYS A 25 -0.56 -0.26 18.90
N GLU A 26 0.70 -0.60 18.57
CA GLU A 26 1.27 -1.89 18.87
C GLU A 26 1.64 -2.00 20.37
N PRO A 27 1.52 -3.21 20.95
CA PRO A 27 2.06 -3.50 22.27
C PRO A 27 3.55 -3.17 22.34
N ARG A 28 3.98 -2.58 23.45
CA ARG A 28 5.36 -2.15 23.63
C ARG A 28 5.82 -2.33 25.05
N VAL A 29 7.12 -2.53 25.19
CA VAL A 29 7.84 -2.63 26.45
C VAL A 29 8.86 -1.51 26.51
N THR A 30 8.95 -0.86 27.66
CA THR A 30 9.92 0.19 27.94
C THR A 30 11.02 -0.36 28.83
N LEU A 31 12.26 -0.23 28.38
CA LEU A 31 13.45 -0.61 29.13
C LEU A 31 14.27 0.62 29.47
N ALA A 32 15.06 0.55 30.54
CA ALA A 32 16.09 1.54 30.78
C ALA A 32 17.05 1.58 29.59
N PHE A 33 17.45 2.75 29.17
CA PHE A 33 18.44 2.89 28.12
C PHE A 33 19.81 2.44 28.63
N GLU A 34 20.37 1.49 27.93
CA GLU A 34 21.78 1.15 27.99
C GLU A 34 22.35 1.41 26.60
N ASP A 35 23.56 1.95 26.53
CA ASP A 35 24.21 2.26 25.25
C ASP A 35 24.71 0.98 24.55
N ARG A 36 23.82 0.02 24.45
CA ARG A 36 23.99 -1.26 23.77
C ARG A 36 22.64 -1.91 23.44
N MET A 37 22.65 -2.83 22.52
CA MET A 37 21.49 -3.66 22.24
C MET A 37 21.18 -4.57 23.44
N PRO A 38 19.93 -4.60 23.95
CA PRO A 38 19.54 -5.48 25.03
C PRO A 38 19.85 -6.96 24.73
N GLU A 39 20.22 -7.71 25.76
CA GLU A 39 20.50 -9.15 25.60
C GLU A 39 19.25 -10.00 25.59
N SER A 40 18.28 -9.61 26.41
CA SER A 40 17.02 -10.33 26.58
C SER A 40 15.90 -9.40 27.02
N ILE A 41 14.69 -9.89 26.93
CA ILE A 41 13.46 -9.26 27.47
C ILE A 41 12.93 -10.17 28.58
N PRO A 42 12.48 -9.64 29.74
CA PRO A 42 11.79 -10.41 30.77
C PRO A 42 10.56 -11.16 30.23
N GLU A 43 10.24 -12.30 30.84
CA GLU A 43 9.13 -13.15 30.37
C GLU A 43 7.77 -12.42 30.42
N GLU A 44 7.53 -11.64 31.48
CA GLU A 44 6.33 -10.80 31.63
C GLU A 44 6.17 -9.76 30.48
N ASP A 45 7.29 -9.23 30.00
CA ASP A 45 7.32 -8.27 28.89
C ASP A 45 7.09 -8.96 27.54
N ILE A 46 7.46 -10.24 27.42
CA ILE A 46 7.19 -11.03 26.22
C ILE A 46 5.69 -11.28 26.08
N GLU A 47 5.00 -11.63 27.18
CA GLU A 47 3.54 -11.80 27.18
C GLU A 47 2.84 -10.49 26.80
N LEU A 48 3.35 -9.35 27.26
CA LEU A 48 2.81 -8.04 26.89
C LEU A 48 2.97 -7.75 25.39
N LEU A 49 4.11 -8.12 24.79
CA LEU A 49 4.35 -7.91 23.35
C LEU A 49 3.53 -8.86 22.47
N PHE A 50 3.21 -10.04 22.96
CA PHE A 50 2.54 -11.09 22.19
C PHE A 50 1.32 -11.66 22.95
N PRO A 51 0.27 -10.85 23.20
CA PRO A 51 -0.89 -11.27 23.97
C PRO A 51 -1.65 -12.45 23.37
N ASP A 52 -1.58 -12.61 22.05
CA ASP A 52 -2.20 -13.73 21.31
C ASP A 52 -1.30 -14.98 21.24
N GLY A 53 -0.17 -14.95 21.95
CA GLY A 53 0.85 -16.00 21.92
C GLY A 53 1.83 -15.85 20.76
N ARG A 54 2.84 -16.73 20.76
CA ARG A 54 3.85 -16.86 19.69
C ARG A 54 3.79 -18.26 19.12
N GLU A 55 4.23 -18.43 17.88
CA GLU A 55 4.46 -19.77 17.34
C GLU A 55 5.57 -20.47 18.12
N ASP A 56 5.29 -21.65 18.68
CA ASP A 56 6.21 -22.41 19.48
C ASP A 56 7.54 -22.65 18.76
N GLY A 57 8.63 -22.33 19.45
CA GLY A 57 9.99 -22.58 18.99
C GLY A 57 10.50 -21.66 17.88
N LYS A 58 9.71 -20.69 17.39
CA LYS A 58 10.14 -19.75 16.34
C LYS A 58 10.62 -18.43 16.90
N LYS A 59 11.65 -17.87 16.27
CA LYS A 59 12.08 -16.50 16.52
C LYS A 59 11.10 -15.53 15.90
N CYS A 60 10.74 -14.48 16.66
CA CYS A 60 9.86 -13.39 16.21
C CYS A 60 10.67 -12.14 15.92
N LYS A 61 10.25 -11.34 14.94
CA LYS A 61 10.84 -10.00 14.71
C LYS A 61 10.29 -9.01 15.69
N VAL A 62 11.18 -8.26 16.32
CA VAL A 62 10.85 -7.09 17.15
C VAL A 62 11.62 -5.86 16.66
N ARG A 63 11.15 -4.69 17.01
CA ARG A 63 11.82 -3.43 16.75
C ARG A 63 12.20 -2.77 18.04
N ILE A 64 13.41 -2.27 18.09
CA ILE A 64 13.97 -1.52 19.21
C ILE A 64 14.08 -0.07 18.78
N ALA A 65 13.43 0.83 19.51
CA ALA A 65 13.66 2.27 19.43
C ALA A 65 14.70 2.64 20.48
N PRO A 66 15.95 2.92 20.10
CA PRO A 66 17.02 3.21 21.04
C PRO A 66 16.90 4.60 21.67
N CYS A 67 16.08 5.47 21.12
CA CYS A 67 15.83 6.80 21.65
C CYS A 67 14.35 7.17 21.54
N VAL A 68 13.88 7.97 22.52
CA VAL A 68 12.50 8.37 22.69
C VAL A 68 12.43 9.90 22.77
N LEU A 69 11.63 10.49 21.89
CA LEU A 69 11.30 11.91 21.95
C LEU A 69 10.06 12.08 22.82
N LEU A 70 10.23 12.69 23.99
CA LEU A 70 9.11 13.00 24.86
C LEU A 70 8.32 14.22 24.36
N PRO A 71 7.04 14.33 24.76
CA PRO A 71 6.27 15.54 24.54
C PRO A 71 6.94 16.74 25.20
N GLU A 72 6.95 17.87 24.52
CA GLU A 72 7.38 19.13 25.14
C GLU A 72 6.25 19.69 26.00
N TYR A 73 6.61 20.26 27.17
CA TYR A 73 5.68 20.88 28.09
C TYR A 73 6.08 22.33 28.34
N GLU A 74 5.13 23.23 28.24
CA GLU A 74 5.27 24.61 28.67
C GLU A 74 4.19 24.91 29.72
N ASN A 75 4.63 25.42 30.90
CA ASN A 75 3.73 25.71 32.02
C ASN A 75 2.82 24.53 32.44
N GLY A 76 3.33 23.31 32.36
CA GLY A 76 2.60 22.06 32.67
C GLY A 76 1.58 21.62 31.64
N LYS A 77 1.51 22.27 30.48
CA LYS A 77 0.68 21.86 29.34
C LYS A 77 1.53 21.37 28.23
N PRO A 78 1.14 20.27 27.56
CA PRO A 78 1.91 19.76 26.40
C PRO A 78 1.83 20.74 25.24
N ILE A 79 3.00 21.04 24.65
CA ILE A 79 3.12 21.80 23.42
C ILE A 79 3.02 20.79 22.27
N GLY A 80 1.91 20.77 21.54
CA GLY A 80 1.71 19.86 20.42
C GLY A 80 1.22 18.48 20.82
N LYS A 81 1.93 17.41 20.46
CA LYS A 81 1.50 16.03 20.73
C LYS A 81 1.76 15.61 22.18
N THR A 82 0.81 14.90 22.77
CA THR A 82 0.81 14.48 24.17
C THR A 82 1.42 13.10 24.41
N PHE A 83 2.10 12.50 23.43
CA PHE A 83 2.66 11.15 23.53
C PHE A 83 4.11 11.10 23.02
N SER A 84 4.88 10.17 23.57
CA SER A 84 6.25 9.90 23.15
C SER A 84 6.33 9.50 21.68
N GLU A 85 7.40 9.90 21.03
CA GLU A 85 7.64 9.61 19.61
C GLU A 85 8.97 8.88 19.42
N TYR A 86 9.03 8.01 18.43
CA TYR A 86 10.18 7.14 18.16
C TYR A 86 10.72 7.45 16.77
N PRO A 87 11.86 8.16 16.67
CA PRO A 87 12.37 8.61 15.37
C PRO A 87 13.16 7.54 14.61
N PHE A 88 13.66 6.54 15.31
CA PHE A 88 14.56 5.54 14.76
C PHE A 88 14.28 4.15 15.34
N PHE A 89 14.43 3.12 14.51
CA PHE A 89 14.25 1.73 14.91
C PHE A 89 15.36 0.83 14.38
N ILE A 90 15.74 -0.12 15.23
CA ILE A 90 16.63 -1.24 14.91
C ILE A 90 15.79 -2.51 14.93
N THR A 91 16.05 -3.46 14.05
CA THR A 91 15.35 -4.74 14.05
C THR A 91 16.16 -5.79 14.83
N ALA A 92 15.48 -6.58 15.65
CA ALA A 92 16.06 -7.73 16.34
C ALA A 92 15.21 -8.99 16.14
N ALA A 93 15.79 -10.15 16.35
CA ALA A 93 15.09 -11.43 16.41
C ALA A 93 14.97 -11.86 17.88
N LEU A 94 13.73 -11.95 18.37
CA LEU A 94 13.40 -12.41 19.72
C LEU A 94 13.29 -13.93 19.75
N GLY A 95 14.15 -14.59 20.50
CA GLY A 95 14.13 -16.03 20.74
C GLY A 95 12.97 -16.48 21.62
N PRO A 96 12.67 -17.79 21.65
CA PRO A 96 11.63 -18.36 22.53
C PRO A 96 11.91 -18.12 24.01
N ASP A 97 13.18 -18.08 24.38
CA ASP A 97 13.71 -17.85 25.73
C ASP A 97 13.81 -16.38 26.14
N GLY A 98 13.33 -15.45 25.29
CA GLY A 98 13.43 -14.02 25.52
C GLY A 98 14.75 -13.38 25.07
N SER A 99 15.70 -14.17 24.59
CA SER A 99 17.00 -13.66 24.10
C SER A 99 16.83 -12.85 22.81
N LEU A 100 17.60 -11.77 22.67
CA LEU A 100 17.62 -10.92 21.48
C LEU A 100 18.86 -11.21 20.63
N HIS A 101 18.62 -11.49 19.37
CA HIS A 101 19.65 -11.83 18.39
C HIS A 101 19.61 -10.89 17.18
N LEU A 102 20.68 -10.94 16.39
CA LEU A 102 20.66 -10.34 15.06
C LEU A 102 19.61 -10.99 14.18
N PRO A 103 18.93 -10.23 13.32
CA PRO A 103 18.07 -10.79 12.28
C PRO A 103 18.87 -11.75 11.38
N GLU A 104 18.28 -12.92 11.10
CA GLU A 104 18.91 -13.94 10.23
C GLU A 104 19.07 -13.43 8.80
N ASN A 105 18.05 -12.75 8.29
CA ASN A 105 18.13 -12.11 6.97
C ASN A 105 18.90 -10.78 7.08
N PRO A 106 20.03 -10.63 6.38
CA PRO A 106 20.82 -9.39 6.39
C PRO A 106 20.03 -8.13 5.98
N MET A 107 19.04 -8.28 5.11
CA MET A 107 18.20 -7.15 4.69
C MET A 107 17.33 -6.58 5.82
N ASP A 108 17.01 -7.40 6.82
CA ASP A 108 16.28 -6.96 8.00
C ASP A 108 17.15 -6.17 9.00
N ARG A 109 18.47 -6.17 8.81
CA ARG A 109 19.43 -5.41 9.62
C ARG A 109 19.54 -3.94 9.25
N VAL A 110 18.95 -3.53 8.10
CA VAL A 110 18.92 -2.12 7.74
C VAL A 110 18.02 -1.38 8.73
N PRO A 111 18.53 -0.38 9.47
CA PRO A 111 17.72 0.37 10.43
C PRO A 111 16.70 1.25 9.71
N MET A 112 15.75 1.78 10.46
CA MET A 112 14.66 2.58 9.92
C MET A 112 14.59 3.95 10.59
N PHE A 113 14.63 5.02 9.77
CA PHE A 113 14.20 6.34 10.19
C PHE A 113 12.72 6.54 9.92
N VAL A 114 12.01 7.14 10.87
CA VAL A 114 10.61 7.51 10.69
C VAL A 114 10.53 8.80 9.89
N ARG A 115 9.98 8.71 8.68
CA ARG A 115 10.04 9.76 7.65
C ARG A 115 9.40 11.09 8.05
N LYS A 116 8.49 11.10 9.02
CA LYS A 116 7.87 12.35 9.52
C LYS A 116 8.86 13.30 10.20
N PHE A 117 10.03 12.80 10.63
CA PHE A 117 11.10 13.60 11.24
C PHE A 117 12.15 14.07 10.23
N LEU A 118 11.97 13.79 8.95
CA LEU A 118 12.90 14.12 7.89
C LEU A 118 12.37 15.25 7.00
N SER A 119 13.17 16.25 6.67
CA SER A 119 12.80 17.27 5.68
C SER A 119 12.77 16.66 4.26
N PRO A 120 11.82 17.03 3.40
CA PRO A 120 10.78 18.06 3.55
C PRO A 120 9.47 17.58 4.20
N ASN A 121 9.39 16.34 4.67
CA ASN A 121 8.16 15.76 5.22
C ASN A 121 7.85 16.22 6.66
N ALA A 122 8.86 16.66 7.39
CA ALA A 122 8.69 17.22 8.73
C ALA A 122 7.82 18.47 8.68
N LYS A 123 6.79 18.50 9.54
CA LYS A 123 5.80 19.59 9.57
C LYS A 123 5.99 20.59 10.70
N ASP A 124 6.92 20.31 11.60
CA ASP A 124 7.18 21.04 12.82
C ASP A 124 8.70 21.20 13.06
N ASP A 125 9.07 21.93 14.08
CA ASP A 125 10.46 22.25 14.46
C ASP A 125 11.31 21.02 14.85
N ARG A 126 10.75 19.81 14.75
CA ARG A 126 11.42 18.54 15.08
C ARG A 126 12.03 17.84 13.86
N THR A 127 12.51 18.60 12.89
CA THR A 127 13.28 18.04 11.77
C THR A 127 14.62 17.55 12.27
N LEU A 128 14.87 16.24 12.20
CA LEU A 128 16.11 15.64 12.69
C LEU A 128 17.18 15.55 11.60
N ALA A 129 16.80 15.35 10.35
CA ALA A 129 17.72 15.16 9.24
C ALA A 129 17.06 15.44 7.88
N SER A 130 17.85 15.43 6.83
CA SER A 130 17.39 15.48 5.44
C SER A 130 17.04 14.07 4.93
N LEU A 131 15.95 13.94 4.19
CA LEU A 131 15.52 12.69 3.56
C LEU A 131 16.59 12.13 2.61
N ASP A 132 17.16 12.99 1.76
CA ASP A 132 18.16 12.58 0.76
C ASP A 132 19.45 12.07 1.42
N GLU A 133 19.86 12.71 2.52
CA GLU A 133 21.04 12.31 3.28
C GLU A 133 20.81 10.95 3.97
N VAL A 134 19.66 10.78 4.64
CA VAL A 134 19.29 9.50 5.28
C VAL A 134 19.20 8.38 4.26
N ASP A 135 18.60 8.60 3.09
CA ASP A 135 18.51 7.59 2.04
C ASP A 135 19.87 7.20 1.46
N SER A 136 20.77 8.16 1.35
CA SER A 136 22.16 7.92 0.96
C SER A 136 22.89 7.05 2.00
N LEU A 137 22.76 7.37 3.28
CA LEU A 137 23.36 6.62 4.39
C LEU A 137 22.79 5.21 4.50
N LEU A 138 21.46 5.04 4.40
CA LEU A 138 20.80 3.74 4.41
C LEU A 138 21.20 2.86 3.22
N SER A 139 21.38 3.46 2.04
CA SER A 139 21.85 2.74 0.84
C SER A 139 23.28 2.25 0.95
N ALA A 140 24.11 2.94 1.74
CA ALA A 140 25.49 2.58 2.01
C ALA A 140 25.67 1.72 3.28
N PHE A 141 24.58 1.43 4.00
CA PHE A 141 24.64 0.68 5.25
C PHE A 141 25.10 -0.77 5.02
N LYS A 142 26.10 -1.20 5.78
CA LYS A 142 26.64 -2.54 5.69
C LYS A 142 25.85 -3.48 6.60
N THR A 143 25.32 -4.54 6.02
CA THR A 143 24.50 -5.55 6.72
C THR A 143 25.26 -6.80 7.12
N ASP A 144 26.56 -6.88 6.83
CA ASP A 144 27.47 -8.00 7.08
C ASP A 144 28.12 -7.95 8.48
N VAL A 145 27.38 -7.45 9.45
CA VAL A 145 27.79 -7.41 10.87
C VAL A 145 27.65 -8.79 11.51
N SER A 146 28.57 -9.12 12.43
CA SER A 146 28.65 -10.47 13.02
C SER A 146 28.18 -10.50 14.48
N THR A 147 28.27 -9.40 15.20
CA THR A 147 27.89 -9.31 16.61
C THR A 147 26.81 -8.24 16.84
N ARG A 148 26.16 -8.32 18.01
CA ARG A 148 25.14 -7.32 18.41
C ARG A 148 25.77 -5.96 18.66
N GLU A 149 26.98 -5.96 19.20
CA GLU A 149 27.78 -4.76 19.49
C GLU A 149 28.16 -4.04 18.18
N GLU A 150 28.69 -4.76 17.21
CA GLU A 150 28.98 -4.20 15.87
C GLU A 150 27.73 -3.64 15.20
N TYR A 151 26.59 -4.33 15.36
CA TYR A 151 25.33 -3.87 14.77
C TYR A 151 24.81 -2.60 15.43
N TRP A 152 24.86 -2.53 16.77
CA TRP A 152 24.48 -1.34 17.52
C TRP A 152 25.34 -0.14 17.12
N GLU A 153 26.67 -0.31 17.15
CA GLU A 153 27.62 0.74 16.78
C GLU A 153 27.43 1.22 15.32
N ALA A 154 27.16 0.31 14.39
CA ALA A 154 26.86 0.64 13.01
C ALA A 154 25.58 1.47 12.89
N CYS A 155 24.52 1.10 13.61
CA CYS A 155 23.24 1.81 13.65
C CYS A 155 23.41 3.20 14.29
N GLU A 156 24.09 3.30 15.41
CA GLU A 156 24.37 4.58 16.06
C GLU A 156 25.24 5.51 15.22
N THR A 157 26.25 4.94 14.56
CA THR A 157 27.12 5.70 13.63
C THR A 157 26.30 6.28 12.49
N LEU A 158 25.35 5.50 11.93
CA LEU A 158 24.45 6.00 10.89
C LEU A 158 23.55 7.11 11.43
N PHE A 159 22.95 6.89 12.61
CA PHE A 159 22.08 7.86 13.27
C PHE A 159 22.80 9.17 13.54
N ARG A 160 24.01 9.11 14.12
CA ARG A 160 24.85 10.27 14.41
C ARG A 160 25.27 11.03 13.15
N LYS A 161 25.58 10.33 12.05
CA LYS A 161 25.88 10.98 10.77
C LYS A 161 24.69 11.75 10.22
N ALA A 162 23.48 11.22 10.39
CA ALA A 162 22.26 11.84 9.89
C ALA A 162 21.79 13.02 10.76
N THR A 163 21.86 12.88 12.09
CA THR A 163 21.26 13.82 13.04
C THR A 163 22.25 14.73 13.75
N GLY A 164 23.55 14.37 13.76
CA GLY A 164 24.58 15.01 14.56
C GLY A 164 24.59 14.58 16.03
N MET A 165 23.71 13.66 16.47
CA MET A 165 23.53 13.26 17.87
C MET A 165 23.66 11.74 18.02
N THR A 166 24.13 11.28 19.20
CA THR A 166 24.08 9.87 19.61
C THR A 166 22.69 9.49 20.10
N PHE A 167 22.45 8.19 20.30
CA PHE A 167 21.19 7.74 20.93
C PHE A 167 21.03 8.29 22.35
N ALA A 168 22.12 8.33 23.11
CA ALA A 168 22.13 8.90 24.46
C ALA A 168 21.80 10.39 24.50
N GLU A 169 22.40 11.17 23.59
CA GLU A 169 22.14 12.63 23.49
C GLU A 169 20.72 12.94 23.01
N MET A 170 20.11 12.05 22.21
CA MET A 170 18.72 12.21 21.74
C MET A 170 17.71 11.85 22.82
N ASN A 171 18.04 10.97 23.78
CA ASN A 171 17.18 10.58 24.87
C ASN A 171 17.02 11.71 25.89
N TYR A 172 15.91 11.66 26.62
CA TYR A 172 15.66 12.62 27.69
C TYR A 172 16.65 12.40 28.84
N PRO A 173 17.36 13.43 29.31
CA PRO A 173 18.47 13.29 30.27
C PRO A 173 18.10 12.65 31.60
N ASP A 174 16.89 12.92 32.09
CA ASP A 174 16.45 12.48 33.45
C ASP A 174 15.88 11.05 33.44
N GLN A 175 15.41 10.57 32.28
CA GLN A 175 14.83 9.23 32.11
C GLN A 175 15.16 8.68 30.72
N PRO A 176 16.40 8.27 30.50
CA PRO A 176 16.76 7.69 29.23
C PRO A 176 16.10 6.31 29.09
N GLU A 177 15.30 6.14 28.05
CA GLU A 177 14.51 4.95 27.80
C GLU A 177 14.78 4.41 26.39
N MET A 178 14.63 3.11 26.23
CA MET A 178 14.45 2.46 24.93
C MET A 178 13.13 1.70 24.91
N VAL A 179 12.55 1.56 23.76
CA VAL A 179 11.27 0.89 23.60
C VAL A 179 11.40 -0.28 22.63
N ILE A 180 10.85 -1.41 23.03
CA ILE A 180 10.74 -2.59 22.19
C ILE A 180 9.26 -2.77 21.80
N THR A 181 9.01 -2.99 20.52
CA THR A 181 7.67 -3.25 20.00
C THR A 181 7.70 -4.40 19.02
N LYS A 182 6.58 -5.08 18.88
CA LYS A 182 6.40 -6.10 17.84
C LYS A 182 6.65 -5.45 16.48
N ALA A 183 7.48 -6.07 15.66
CA ALA A 183 7.59 -5.64 14.28
C ALA A 183 6.24 -5.85 13.61
N PRO A 184 5.64 -4.84 12.96
CA PRO A 184 4.37 -5.04 12.28
C PRO A 184 4.53 -6.18 11.28
N VAL A 185 3.71 -7.21 11.46
CA VAL A 185 3.83 -8.47 10.68
C VAL A 185 3.54 -8.21 9.21
N THR A 186 2.68 -7.24 8.94
CA THR A 186 2.31 -6.91 7.56
C THR A 186 1.63 -5.55 7.50
N GLY A 187 2.32 -4.53 6.99
CA GLY A 187 1.62 -3.38 6.42
C GLY A 187 0.78 -3.84 5.21
N MET A 188 -0.28 -3.14 4.87
CA MET A 188 -1.12 -3.46 3.69
C MET A 188 -0.30 -3.52 2.40
N ALA A 189 0.84 -2.85 2.36
CA ALA A 189 1.76 -2.81 1.22
C ALA A 189 2.74 -3.99 1.14
N GLN A 190 2.84 -4.87 2.13
CA GLN A 190 3.90 -5.90 2.15
C GLN A 190 3.88 -6.82 0.92
N ASN A 191 2.71 -7.25 0.49
CA ASN A 191 2.60 -8.09 -0.71
C ASN A 191 3.04 -7.35 -1.97
N ILE A 192 2.77 -6.04 -2.05
CA ILE A 192 3.21 -5.18 -3.15
C ILE A 192 4.73 -4.99 -3.08
N LEU A 193 5.29 -4.80 -1.89
CA LEU A 193 6.73 -4.68 -1.69
C LEU A 193 7.47 -5.97 -2.10
N ARG A 194 6.94 -7.15 -1.73
CA ARG A 194 7.46 -8.44 -2.19
C ARG A 194 7.36 -8.61 -3.72
N LEU A 195 6.29 -8.09 -4.32
CA LEU A 195 6.16 -8.07 -5.78
C LEU A 195 7.26 -7.21 -6.41
N TYR A 196 7.52 -6.01 -5.87
CA TYR A 196 8.63 -5.17 -6.34
C TYR A 196 9.99 -5.89 -6.24
N ASP A 197 10.25 -6.62 -5.15
CA ASP A 197 11.49 -7.40 -5.02
C ASP A 197 11.61 -8.45 -6.12
N LYS A 198 10.55 -9.23 -6.34
CA LYS A 198 10.50 -10.22 -7.43
C LYS A 198 10.70 -9.57 -8.81
N LEU A 199 10.08 -8.42 -9.06
CA LEU A 199 10.23 -7.70 -10.33
C LEU A 199 11.64 -7.14 -10.53
N LEU A 200 12.30 -6.70 -9.47
CA LEU A 200 13.69 -6.21 -9.53
C LEU A 200 14.70 -7.33 -9.84
N GLU A 201 14.42 -8.55 -9.38
CA GLU A 201 15.22 -9.75 -9.65
C GLU A 201 14.86 -10.42 -10.99
N CYS A 202 13.65 -10.17 -11.49
CA CYS A 202 13.12 -10.79 -12.70
C CYS A 202 14.02 -10.51 -13.92
N LYS A 203 14.28 -11.56 -14.70
CA LYS A 203 15.04 -11.49 -15.95
C LYS A 203 14.16 -11.69 -17.20
N GLU A 204 12.88 -11.99 -16.99
CA GLU A 204 11.93 -12.19 -18.08
C GLU A 204 11.50 -10.85 -18.68
N ASP A 205 11.12 -10.90 -19.95
CA ASP A 205 10.53 -9.75 -20.64
C ASP A 205 9.09 -9.57 -20.17
N LEU A 206 8.80 -8.40 -19.61
CA LEU A 206 7.48 -8.00 -19.13
C LEU A 206 6.98 -6.80 -19.95
N PRO A 207 6.43 -7.02 -21.17
CA PRO A 207 6.16 -5.93 -22.12
C PRO A 207 5.19 -4.86 -21.58
N LEU A 208 4.20 -5.26 -20.76
CA LEU A 208 3.27 -4.31 -20.15
C LEU A 208 3.97 -3.42 -19.10
N LEU A 209 4.83 -4.03 -18.28
CA LEU A 209 5.61 -3.30 -17.28
C LEU A 209 6.65 -2.39 -17.96
N GLU A 210 7.20 -2.79 -19.08
CA GLU A 210 8.08 -1.93 -19.88
C GLU A 210 7.34 -0.70 -20.41
N CYS A 211 6.14 -0.87 -20.93
CA CYS A 211 5.29 0.25 -21.31
C CYS A 211 5.00 1.17 -20.12
N LEU A 212 4.64 0.61 -18.95
CA LEU A 212 4.32 1.37 -17.75
C LEU A 212 5.52 2.16 -17.21
N THR A 213 6.74 1.62 -17.39
CA THR A 213 7.98 2.23 -16.89
C THR A 213 8.70 3.12 -17.90
N ARG A 214 8.13 3.34 -19.08
CA ARG A 214 8.65 4.32 -20.04
C ARG A 214 8.39 5.73 -19.56
N CYS A 215 9.38 6.61 -19.73
CA CYS A 215 9.22 8.03 -19.44
C CYS A 215 8.50 8.80 -20.54
N GLU A 216 8.24 8.16 -21.68
CA GLU A 216 7.59 8.76 -22.83
C GLU A 216 6.14 8.27 -22.91
N CYS A 217 5.21 9.20 -23.02
CA CYS A 217 3.81 8.89 -23.28
C CYS A 217 3.57 8.77 -24.79
N GLU A 218 2.93 7.70 -25.20
CA GLU A 218 2.43 7.61 -26.58
C GLU A 218 1.33 8.66 -26.79
N PRO A 219 1.36 9.45 -27.87
CA PRO A 219 0.31 10.41 -28.14
C PRO A 219 -1.02 9.69 -28.36
N LEU A 220 -2.10 10.28 -27.86
CA LEU A 220 -3.44 9.76 -28.14
C LEU A 220 -3.70 9.82 -29.64
N LEU A 221 -4.25 8.74 -30.17
CA LEU A 221 -4.65 8.72 -31.58
C LEU A 221 -5.78 9.73 -31.82
N PRO A 222 -5.67 10.59 -32.83
CA PRO A 222 -6.70 11.53 -33.13
C PRO A 222 -7.98 10.81 -33.58
N LEU A 223 -9.13 11.25 -33.09
CA LEU A 223 -10.41 10.76 -33.59
C LEU A 223 -10.65 11.24 -35.03
N PRO A 224 -11.35 10.42 -35.86
CA PRO A 224 -11.70 10.81 -37.23
C PRO A 224 -12.50 12.11 -37.29
N ALA A 225 -12.56 12.75 -38.46
CA ALA A 225 -13.27 14.01 -38.67
C ALA A 225 -14.75 13.95 -38.25
N ARG A 226 -15.42 12.80 -38.36
CA ARG A 226 -16.77 12.54 -37.85
C ARG A 226 -16.72 11.80 -36.51
N ARG A 227 -16.02 12.38 -35.55
CA ARG A 227 -15.75 11.79 -34.24
C ARG A 227 -16.98 11.33 -33.46
N GLU A 228 -18.09 12.06 -33.55
CA GLU A 228 -19.35 11.69 -32.89
C GLU A 228 -19.94 10.39 -33.44
N ILE A 229 -19.96 10.23 -34.76
CA ILE A 229 -20.43 9.00 -35.39
C ILE A 229 -19.49 7.84 -35.04
N TYR A 230 -18.20 8.09 -35.07
CA TYR A 230 -17.21 7.11 -34.69
C TYR A 230 -17.34 6.68 -33.23
N ALA A 231 -17.50 7.65 -32.31
CA ALA A 231 -17.70 7.38 -30.88
C ALA A 231 -18.97 6.57 -30.63
N ASN A 232 -20.09 6.92 -31.29
CA ASN A 232 -21.37 6.21 -31.16
C ASN A 232 -21.27 4.75 -31.67
N LYS A 233 -20.51 4.49 -32.74
CA LYS A 233 -20.27 3.12 -33.22
C LYS A 233 -19.45 2.26 -32.26
N ARG A 234 -18.65 2.88 -31.40
CA ARG A 234 -17.82 2.20 -30.41
C ARG A 234 -18.49 2.02 -29.06
N HIS A 235 -19.57 2.71 -28.80
CA HIS A 235 -20.38 2.61 -27.60
C HIS A 235 -21.42 1.51 -27.81
N LEU A 236 -21.08 0.26 -27.45
CA LEU A 236 -21.91 -0.92 -27.70
C LEU A 236 -22.89 -1.19 -26.56
N ALA A 237 -22.51 -0.87 -25.32
CA ALA A 237 -23.31 -1.13 -24.15
C ALA A 237 -23.05 -0.13 -23.01
N GLN A 238 -24.02 -0.02 -22.12
CA GLN A 238 -24.01 0.81 -20.92
C GLN A 238 -24.87 0.17 -19.85
N MET A 239 -24.50 0.26 -18.58
CA MET A 239 -25.21 -0.43 -17.48
C MET A 239 -26.52 0.26 -17.09
N SER A 240 -26.55 1.60 -17.08
CA SER A 240 -27.73 2.37 -16.69
C SER A 240 -28.09 3.40 -17.75
N SER A 241 -29.41 3.61 -17.95
CA SER A 241 -29.94 4.68 -18.79
C SER A 241 -30.00 6.03 -18.06
N ASP A 242 -29.97 6.03 -16.74
CA ASP A 242 -30.15 7.21 -15.91
C ASP A 242 -28.96 8.17 -16.00
N PHE A 243 -27.78 7.62 -16.20
CA PHE A 243 -26.54 8.38 -16.30
C PHE A 243 -25.83 8.12 -17.64
N PRO A 244 -26.34 8.71 -18.75
CA PRO A 244 -25.72 8.52 -20.06
C PRO A 244 -24.33 9.16 -20.11
N LEU A 245 -23.41 8.56 -20.83
CA LEU A 245 -22.08 9.13 -21.03
C LEU A 245 -22.16 10.49 -21.71
N SER A 246 -21.39 11.45 -21.20
CA SER A 246 -21.17 12.74 -21.88
C SER A 246 -20.43 12.55 -23.21
N VAL A 247 -20.43 13.57 -24.06
CA VAL A 247 -19.71 13.52 -25.34
C VAL A 247 -18.25 13.21 -25.14
N SER A 248 -17.59 13.84 -24.18
CA SER A 248 -16.17 13.61 -23.88
C SER A 248 -15.89 12.18 -23.37
N GLN A 249 -16.80 11.62 -22.58
CA GLN A 249 -16.67 10.23 -22.12
C GLN A 249 -16.84 9.23 -23.28
N ARG A 250 -17.78 9.46 -24.19
CA ARG A 250 -17.94 8.63 -25.39
C ARG A 250 -16.73 8.70 -26.31
N GLU A 251 -16.17 9.90 -26.50
CA GLU A 251 -14.93 10.08 -27.24
C GLU A 251 -13.75 9.32 -26.55
N THR A 252 -13.66 9.40 -25.23
CA THR A 252 -12.66 8.66 -24.43
C THR A 252 -12.82 7.14 -24.58
N LEU A 253 -14.07 6.63 -24.54
CA LEU A 253 -14.36 5.23 -24.78
C LEU A 253 -13.95 4.80 -26.19
N ALA A 254 -14.20 5.64 -27.19
CA ALA A 254 -13.80 5.37 -28.57
C ALA A 254 -12.27 5.34 -28.77
N MET A 255 -11.53 6.20 -28.06
CA MET A 255 -10.07 6.15 -28.03
C MET A 255 -9.56 4.88 -27.34
N TYR A 256 -10.14 4.52 -26.19
CA TYR A 256 -9.79 3.29 -25.47
C TYR A 256 -10.02 2.04 -26.31
N THR A 257 -11.14 1.96 -27.01
CA THR A 257 -11.49 0.79 -27.85
C THR A 257 -10.89 0.83 -29.26
N HIS A 258 -10.01 1.79 -29.55
CA HIS A 258 -9.39 1.91 -30.87
C HIS A 258 -8.43 0.72 -31.11
N PRO A 259 -8.50 0.03 -32.27
CA PRO A 259 -7.69 -1.17 -32.56
C PRO A 259 -6.17 -0.96 -32.48
N ARG A 260 -5.71 0.28 -32.69
CA ARG A 260 -4.31 0.71 -32.57
C ARG A 260 -4.05 1.47 -31.29
N GLY A 261 -4.96 1.37 -30.30
CA GLY A 261 -4.83 2.06 -29.02
C GLY A 261 -3.64 1.54 -28.20
N SER A 262 -3.17 2.36 -27.28
CA SER A 262 -2.13 1.96 -26.33
C SER A 262 -2.65 0.83 -25.42
N ARG A 263 -1.73 -0.05 -25.02
CA ARG A 263 -2.01 -1.10 -24.01
C ARG A 263 -2.29 -0.52 -22.63
N ILE A 264 -1.84 0.71 -22.36
CA ILE A 264 -2.05 1.42 -21.11
C ILE A 264 -2.80 2.69 -21.43
N PHE A 265 -3.95 2.87 -20.76
CA PHE A 265 -4.82 4.01 -20.97
C PHE A 265 -5.13 4.66 -19.63
N ALA A 266 -4.66 5.88 -19.42
CA ALA A 266 -4.90 6.65 -18.22
C ALA A 266 -6.11 7.57 -18.41
N VAL A 267 -7.10 7.47 -17.51
CA VAL A 267 -8.29 8.33 -17.49
C VAL A 267 -8.24 9.19 -16.24
N ASN A 268 -8.16 10.50 -16.45
CA ASN A 268 -8.22 11.48 -15.39
C ASN A 268 -9.56 12.20 -15.40
N GLY A 269 -10.16 12.38 -14.22
CA GLY A 269 -11.40 13.13 -14.07
C GLY A 269 -11.56 13.64 -12.64
N PRO A 270 -11.97 14.89 -12.42
CA PRO A 270 -12.29 15.44 -11.11
C PRO A 270 -13.34 14.59 -10.36
N PRO A 271 -13.50 14.74 -9.04
CA PRO A 271 -14.61 14.16 -8.30
C PRO A 271 -15.96 14.56 -8.93
N GLY A 272 -16.93 13.64 -8.97
CA GLY A 272 -18.28 13.89 -9.49
C GLY A 272 -18.44 13.88 -11.02
N THR A 273 -17.38 13.61 -11.78
CA THR A 273 -17.44 13.60 -13.27
C THR A 273 -17.89 12.27 -13.88
N GLY A 274 -18.43 11.35 -13.09
CA GLY A 274 -18.93 10.06 -13.58
C GLY A 274 -17.86 9.04 -13.96
N LYS A 275 -16.71 9.04 -13.28
CA LYS A 275 -15.66 8.02 -13.50
C LYS A 275 -16.16 6.59 -13.30
N THR A 276 -16.98 6.35 -12.27
CA THR A 276 -17.58 5.05 -11.99
C THR A 276 -18.47 4.60 -13.14
N THR A 277 -19.40 5.48 -13.60
CA THR A 277 -20.26 5.22 -14.76
C THR A 277 -19.46 4.93 -16.03
N PHE A 278 -18.34 5.66 -16.23
CA PHE A 278 -17.44 5.39 -17.34
C PHE A 278 -16.79 3.99 -17.24
N LEU A 279 -16.28 3.60 -16.07
CA LEU A 279 -15.68 2.26 -15.85
C LEU A 279 -16.72 1.15 -16.04
N GLN A 280 -17.92 1.30 -15.52
CA GLN A 280 -19.04 0.37 -15.72
C GLN A 280 -19.37 0.23 -17.20
N THR A 281 -19.40 1.36 -17.94
CA THR A 281 -19.61 1.34 -19.39
C THR A 281 -18.46 0.62 -20.12
N VAL A 282 -17.19 0.81 -19.69
CA VAL A 282 -16.06 0.08 -20.26
C VAL A 282 -16.24 -1.42 -20.10
N ILE A 283 -16.63 -1.88 -18.90
CA ILE A 283 -16.88 -3.30 -18.61
C ILE A 283 -18.02 -3.83 -19.49
N ALA A 284 -19.17 -3.17 -19.48
CA ALA A 284 -20.33 -3.58 -20.29
C ALA A 284 -19.98 -3.62 -21.80
N ASN A 285 -19.26 -2.61 -22.27
CA ASN A 285 -18.82 -2.53 -23.66
C ASN A 285 -17.89 -3.68 -24.07
N ARG A 286 -16.97 -4.10 -23.17
CA ARG A 286 -16.07 -5.24 -23.40
C ARG A 286 -16.82 -6.56 -23.40
N LEU A 287 -17.73 -6.79 -22.47
CA LEU A 287 -18.59 -7.98 -22.43
C LEU A 287 -19.42 -8.12 -23.71
N VAL A 288 -20.10 -7.05 -24.12
CA VAL A 288 -20.91 -7.10 -25.35
C VAL A 288 -20.03 -7.26 -26.59
N HIS A 289 -18.88 -6.63 -26.62
CA HIS A 289 -17.94 -6.79 -27.73
C HIS A 289 -17.47 -8.25 -27.88
N SER A 290 -17.13 -8.94 -26.78
CA SER A 290 -16.71 -10.35 -26.83
C SER A 290 -17.81 -11.25 -27.41
N VAL A 291 -19.07 -11.03 -27.02
CA VAL A 291 -20.20 -11.78 -27.54
C VAL A 291 -20.43 -11.50 -29.05
N LEU A 292 -20.36 -10.22 -29.47
CA LEU A 292 -20.59 -9.83 -30.86
C LEU A 292 -19.48 -10.31 -31.82
N THR A 293 -18.31 -10.64 -31.29
CA THR A 293 -17.16 -11.12 -32.09
C THR A 293 -16.91 -12.61 -31.93
N ASP A 294 -17.84 -13.37 -31.36
CA ASP A 294 -17.66 -14.79 -30.99
C ASP A 294 -16.34 -15.05 -30.25
N GLY A 295 -15.89 -14.07 -29.46
CA GLY A 295 -14.65 -14.14 -28.71
C GLY A 295 -14.82 -14.85 -27.36
N GLU A 296 -13.71 -15.32 -26.80
CA GLU A 296 -13.68 -15.84 -25.44
C GLU A 296 -14.11 -14.72 -24.44
N PRO A 297 -14.85 -15.07 -23.37
CA PRO A 297 -15.20 -14.12 -22.31
C PRO A 297 -13.95 -13.48 -21.72
N GLU A 298 -13.93 -12.15 -21.67
CA GLU A 298 -12.79 -11.42 -21.14
C GLU A 298 -12.79 -11.40 -19.62
N LEU A 299 -11.68 -11.80 -19.00
CA LEU A 299 -11.46 -11.61 -17.58
C LEU A 299 -11.05 -10.16 -17.32
N ILE A 300 -11.89 -9.41 -16.61
CA ILE A 300 -11.64 -8.03 -16.21
C ILE A 300 -11.32 -7.99 -14.72
N VAL A 301 -10.10 -7.55 -14.36
CA VAL A 301 -9.67 -7.42 -12.97
C VAL A 301 -9.63 -5.94 -12.60
N ALA A 302 -10.38 -5.57 -11.56
CA ALA A 302 -10.38 -4.22 -10.99
C ALA A 302 -9.76 -4.24 -9.59
N SER A 303 -8.94 -3.24 -9.28
CA SER A 303 -8.36 -3.06 -7.95
C SER A 303 -8.45 -1.61 -7.48
N SER A 304 -8.62 -1.41 -6.18
CA SER A 304 -8.65 -0.08 -5.56
C SER A 304 -8.12 -0.17 -4.12
N VAL A 305 -7.57 0.93 -3.62
CA VAL A 305 -7.25 1.10 -2.19
C VAL A 305 -8.50 1.29 -1.34
N ASN A 306 -9.65 1.61 -1.96
CA ASN A 306 -10.94 1.80 -1.30
C ASN A 306 -11.91 0.71 -1.75
N ASN A 307 -12.32 -0.14 -0.80
CA ASN A 307 -13.27 -1.23 -1.03
C ASN A 307 -14.61 -0.72 -1.60
N GLN A 308 -15.08 0.42 -1.10
CA GLN A 308 -16.33 1.02 -1.57
C GLN A 308 -16.29 1.39 -3.07
N ALA A 309 -15.12 1.75 -3.60
CA ALA A 309 -14.98 2.02 -5.02
C ALA A 309 -15.22 0.77 -5.88
N ILE A 310 -14.78 -0.40 -5.43
CA ILE A 310 -15.00 -1.67 -6.10
C ILE A 310 -16.47 -2.10 -5.97
N THR A 311 -17.03 -2.06 -4.75
CA THR A 311 -18.44 -2.42 -4.54
C THR A 311 -19.38 -1.50 -5.33
N ASN A 312 -19.11 -0.22 -5.44
CA ASN A 312 -19.89 0.69 -6.27
C ASN A 312 -19.82 0.36 -7.77
N ILE A 313 -18.69 -0.20 -8.25
CA ILE A 313 -18.61 -0.67 -9.64
C ILE A 313 -19.48 -1.92 -9.81
N LEU A 314 -19.40 -2.86 -8.89
CA LEU A 314 -20.09 -4.15 -8.97
C LEU A 314 -21.60 -4.04 -8.77
N LYS A 315 -22.07 -3.09 -7.96
CA LYS A 315 -23.46 -2.94 -7.58
C LYS A 315 -24.43 -2.88 -8.78
N ASP A 316 -24.03 -2.23 -9.87
CA ASP A 316 -24.86 -2.13 -11.06
C ASP A 316 -24.82 -3.43 -11.92
N PHE A 317 -23.96 -4.39 -11.55
CA PHE A 317 -23.90 -5.73 -12.14
C PHE A 317 -24.58 -6.80 -11.27
N GLU A 318 -25.10 -6.42 -10.11
CA GLU A 318 -25.98 -7.25 -9.28
C GLU A 318 -27.41 -7.10 -9.82
N MET A 319 -28.11 -8.24 -9.94
CA MET A 319 -29.52 -8.21 -10.30
C MET A 319 -30.36 -7.94 -9.05
N GLU A 320 -30.99 -6.78 -8.97
CA GLU A 320 -32.19 -6.67 -8.14
C GLU A 320 -33.28 -7.47 -8.83
N ALA A 321 -33.79 -8.49 -8.14
CA ALA A 321 -35.02 -9.16 -8.55
C ALA A 321 -36.11 -8.09 -8.60
N ALA A 322 -36.39 -7.57 -9.79
CA ALA A 322 -37.40 -6.56 -9.95
C ALA A 322 -38.77 -7.16 -9.74
N GLU A 323 -39.34 -6.92 -8.58
CA GLU A 323 -40.82 -6.89 -8.40
C GLU A 323 -41.35 -5.68 -9.18
N THR A 324 -41.26 -5.67 -10.50
CA THR A 324 -41.77 -4.59 -11.33
C THR A 324 -42.85 -5.12 -12.26
N ASP A 325 -43.99 -4.44 -12.23
CA ASP A 325 -45.08 -4.61 -13.17
C ASP A 325 -44.59 -4.67 -14.62
N ALA A 326 -45.13 -5.58 -15.39
CA ALA A 326 -44.74 -5.89 -16.77
C ALA A 326 -44.76 -4.71 -17.77
N ALA A 327 -45.12 -3.53 -17.33
CA ALA A 327 -45.19 -2.30 -18.15
C ALA A 327 -43.88 -1.45 -18.16
N GLU A 328 -43.02 -1.64 -17.18
CA GLU A 328 -41.70 -0.96 -17.09
C GLU A 328 -40.53 -1.90 -17.44
N VAL A 329 -40.65 -2.69 -18.48
CA VAL A 329 -39.63 -3.59 -18.97
C VAL A 329 -38.50 -2.76 -19.59
N GLY A 330 -37.70 -2.13 -18.74
CA GLY A 330 -36.47 -1.45 -19.10
C GLY A 330 -35.31 -2.40 -19.34
N LEU A 331 -34.08 -1.86 -19.28
CA LEU A 331 -32.83 -2.61 -19.44
C LEU A 331 -32.68 -3.79 -18.45
N ALA A 332 -33.29 -3.74 -17.27
CA ALA A 332 -33.27 -4.78 -16.25
C ALA A 332 -33.81 -6.13 -16.75
N ALA A 333 -34.80 -6.15 -17.66
CA ALA A 333 -35.35 -7.36 -18.22
C ALA A 333 -34.46 -8.03 -19.31
N ARG A 334 -33.29 -7.49 -19.56
CA ARG A 334 -32.35 -8.04 -20.55
C ARG A 334 -31.32 -8.97 -19.96
N TRP A 335 -31.28 -9.13 -18.65
CA TRP A 335 -30.39 -10.07 -17.98
C TRP A 335 -30.93 -11.50 -18.08
N LEU A 336 -30.01 -12.47 -18.09
CA LEU A 336 -30.35 -13.87 -18.01
C LEU A 336 -30.87 -14.17 -16.60
N PRO A 337 -32.11 -14.75 -16.44
CA PRO A 337 -32.69 -14.96 -15.13
C PRO A 337 -31.87 -15.88 -14.19
N GLU A 338 -30.96 -16.65 -14.75
CA GLU A 338 -30.12 -17.60 -14.02
C GLU A 338 -28.78 -17.00 -13.57
N LEU A 339 -28.51 -15.72 -13.85
CA LEU A 339 -27.27 -15.04 -13.48
C LEU A 339 -27.54 -13.96 -12.42
N ASP A 340 -27.13 -14.23 -11.19
CA ASP A 340 -27.29 -13.25 -10.09
C ASP A 340 -26.30 -12.10 -10.18
N THR A 341 -25.09 -12.33 -10.70
CA THR A 341 -24.07 -11.30 -10.90
C THR A 341 -23.05 -11.68 -11.97
N LEU A 342 -22.45 -10.68 -12.60
CA LEU A 342 -21.31 -10.85 -13.51
C LEU A 342 -19.95 -10.55 -12.84
N GLY A 343 -19.94 -10.20 -11.57
CA GLY A 343 -18.73 -9.80 -10.87
C GLY A 343 -18.52 -10.48 -9.54
N LEU A 344 -17.28 -10.82 -9.22
CA LEU A 344 -16.86 -11.37 -7.94
C LEU A 344 -16.02 -10.35 -7.19
N TYR A 345 -16.40 -10.04 -5.96
CA TYR A 345 -15.59 -9.23 -5.05
C TYR A 345 -14.66 -10.12 -4.21
N LEU A 346 -13.36 -9.88 -4.32
CA LEU A 346 -12.35 -10.53 -3.49
C LEU A 346 -11.90 -9.56 -2.39
N SER A 347 -12.34 -9.81 -1.16
CA SER A 347 -11.94 -9.02 0.00
C SER A 347 -10.53 -9.39 0.47
N GLY A 348 -9.78 -8.41 0.99
CA GLY A 348 -8.51 -8.65 1.70
C GLY A 348 -8.70 -9.23 3.12
N LYS A 349 -9.94 -9.36 3.62
CA LYS A 349 -10.27 -9.96 4.92
C LYS A 349 -11.07 -11.25 4.69
N GLU A 350 -10.63 -12.35 5.28
CA GLU A 350 -11.23 -13.69 5.13
C GLU A 350 -12.73 -13.72 5.44
N GLU A 351 -13.16 -13.09 6.53
CA GLU A 351 -14.58 -13.00 6.93
C GLU A 351 -15.49 -12.35 5.88
N LEU A 352 -14.97 -11.39 5.10
CA LEU A 352 -15.74 -10.75 4.04
C LEU A 352 -15.75 -11.58 2.75
N THR A 353 -14.74 -12.39 2.52
CA THR A 353 -14.67 -13.28 1.35
C THR A 353 -15.75 -14.36 1.44
N GLU A 354 -15.97 -14.94 2.62
CA GLU A 354 -17.05 -15.91 2.84
C GLU A 354 -18.44 -15.31 2.60
N ARG A 355 -18.66 -14.07 3.02
CA ARG A 355 -19.96 -13.38 2.84
C ARG A 355 -20.30 -13.12 1.37
N TYR A 356 -19.29 -12.80 0.54
CA TYR A 356 -19.48 -12.57 -0.89
C TYR A 356 -19.46 -13.88 -1.70
N ALA A 357 -18.76 -14.92 -1.24
CA ALA A 357 -18.84 -16.26 -1.82
C ALA A 357 -20.21 -16.90 -1.62
N MET A 358 -20.90 -16.60 -0.52
CA MET A 358 -22.28 -17.06 -0.29
C MET A 358 -23.30 -16.42 -1.24
N MET A 359 -23.04 -15.21 -1.75
CA MET A 359 -23.88 -14.56 -2.77
C MET A 359 -23.80 -15.25 -4.15
N LEU A 360 -22.77 -16.06 -4.38
CA LEU A 360 -22.58 -16.80 -5.64
C LEU A 360 -23.15 -18.23 -5.59
N ASN A 361 -23.55 -18.73 -4.42
CA ASN A 361 -24.00 -20.11 -4.20
C ASN A 361 -25.47 -20.20 -3.82
N THR A 362 -26.22 -19.13 -3.88
CA THR A 362 -27.69 -19.14 -3.73
C THR A 362 -28.36 -18.88 -5.05
#